data_540ba77ea9bf08f7b4e323307ce330f1
#
_entry.id   540ba77ea9bf08f7b4e323307ce330f1
#
_cell.length_a   1.000
_cell.length_b   1.000
_cell.length_c   1.000
_cell.angle_alpha   90.00
_cell.angle_beta   90.00
_cell.angle_gamma   90.00
#
_symmetry.space_group_name_H-M   'P 1'
#
loop_
_entity.id
_entity.type
_entity.pdbx_description
1 polymer ?
#
loop_
_entity_poly.entity_id
_entity_poly.type
_entity_poly.pdbx_seq_one_letter_code
_entity_poly.pdbx_strand_id
1 'polypeptide(L)'
;MAALADPEFGQHFLVSAEKLALLVAAAGIRPEDDVLEAGAGIGTVARVLPPCRSLTVVELDPRLTGYLQDNVPHATVLQADVLEIIQNASFDVLIGNLPHAVTDSLLKLLPSLSFRTAVMAVSLSSDLDQLGPGFSWSEVTRTTGDDFIPPQAGVSRIVRVVPAL
;
A
#
# COMPACT_ATOMS: atom_id res chain seq x y z
N MET A 1 2.31 15.06 -11.92
CA MET A 1 1.66 14.20 -10.90
C MET A 1 0.15 14.43 -10.83
N ALA A 2 -0.34 15.62 -10.49
CA ALA A 2 -1.80 15.84 -10.42
C ALA A 2 -2.54 15.53 -11.73
N ALA A 3 -1.95 15.77 -12.89
CA ALA A 3 -2.53 15.49 -14.20
C ALA A 3 -2.68 13.96 -14.51
N LEU A 4 -2.03 13.10 -13.74
CA LEU A 4 -2.12 11.65 -13.87
C LEU A 4 -3.20 11.04 -12.96
N ALA A 5 -3.66 11.79 -11.96
CA ALA A 5 -4.70 11.32 -11.06
C ALA A 5 -6.07 11.35 -11.75
N ASP A 6 -6.83 10.29 -11.52
CA ASP A 6 -8.20 10.18 -11.99
C ASP A 6 -9.16 10.14 -10.80
N PRO A 7 -10.09 11.10 -10.70
CA PRO A 7 -11.08 11.11 -9.64
C PRO A 7 -12.00 9.87 -9.63
N GLU A 8 -12.23 9.25 -10.80
CA GLU A 8 -13.04 8.03 -10.89
C GLU A 8 -12.39 6.84 -10.20
N PHE A 9 -11.04 6.79 -10.15
CA PHE A 9 -10.28 5.81 -9.41
C PHE A 9 -10.00 6.22 -7.95
N GLY A 10 -10.44 7.40 -7.52
CA GLY A 10 -10.15 7.92 -6.18
C GLY A 10 -8.65 8.09 -5.91
N GLN A 11 -7.87 8.44 -6.93
CA GLN A 11 -6.41 8.48 -6.87
C GLN A 11 -5.90 9.71 -6.13
N HIS A 12 -5.17 9.46 -5.04
CA HIS A 12 -4.44 10.44 -4.25
C HIS A 12 -3.05 9.86 -3.95
N PHE A 13 -2.01 10.41 -4.56
CA PHE A 13 -0.65 9.88 -4.42
C PHE A 13 0.02 10.45 -3.18
N LEU A 14 0.46 9.59 -2.27
CA LEU A 14 1.23 10.01 -1.09
C LEU A 14 2.59 10.57 -1.54
N VAL A 15 2.85 11.83 -1.21
CA VAL A 15 4.07 12.54 -1.65
C VAL A 15 4.86 13.15 -0.50
N SER A 16 4.32 13.19 0.70
CA SER A 16 5.02 13.65 1.89
C SER A 16 6.24 12.78 2.18
N ALA A 17 7.43 13.34 2.07
CA ALA A 17 8.69 12.62 2.32
C ALA A 17 8.76 12.05 3.74
N GLU A 18 8.23 12.80 4.72
CA GLU A 18 8.14 12.35 6.12
C GLU A 18 7.27 11.10 6.23
N LYS A 19 6.06 11.12 5.64
CA LYS A 19 5.10 10.01 5.73
C LYS A 19 5.60 8.78 4.97
N LEU A 20 6.23 8.98 3.82
CA LEU A 20 6.89 7.91 3.06
C LEU A 20 8.00 7.24 3.88
N ALA A 21 8.85 8.04 4.55
CA ALA A 21 9.93 7.52 5.39
C ALA A 21 9.38 6.69 6.57
N LEU A 22 8.32 7.17 7.24
CA LEU A 22 7.67 6.46 8.33
C LEU A 22 7.02 5.15 7.85
N LEU A 23 6.37 5.16 6.69
CA LEU A 23 5.76 3.98 6.09
C LEU A 23 6.83 2.91 5.79
N VAL A 24 7.92 3.31 5.14
CA VAL A 24 9.04 2.41 4.79
C VAL A 24 9.69 1.83 6.05
N ALA A 25 9.93 2.66 7.06
CA ALA A 25 10.50 2.20 8.33
C ALA A 25 9.58 1.19 9.03
N ALA A 26 8.26 1.43 9.02
CA ALA A 26 7.27 0.52 9.61
C ALA A 26 7.17 -0.82 8.87
N ALA A 27 7.37 -0.84 7.55
CA ALA A 27 7.38 -2.04 6.74
C ALA A 27 8.55 -2.98 7.12
N GLY A 28 9.68 -2.42 7.56
CA GLY A 28 10.84 -3.18 8.03
C GLY A 28 11.30 -4.20 6.99
N ILE A 29 11.41 -3.76 5.72
CA ILE A 29 11.78 -4.61 4.58
C ILE A 29 13.20 -5.12 4.76
N ARG A 30 13.41 -6.39 4.45
CA ARG A 30 14.69 -7.09 4.49
C ARG A 30 15.14 -7.45 3.07
N PRO A 31 16.45 -7.67 2.85
CA PRO A 31 16.94 -8.07 1.52
C PRO A 31 16.35 -9.38 0.98
N GLU A 32 15.91 -10.26 1.88
CA GLU A 32 15.29 -11.54 1.54
C GLU A 32 13.77 -11.49 1.36
N ASP A 33 13.12 -10.36 1.60
CA ASP A 33 11.66 -10.26 1.50
C ASP A 33 11.19 -10.14 0.06
N ASP A 34 10.07 -10.78 -0.24
CA ASP A 34 9.21 -10.49 -1.38
C ASP A 34 8.20 -9.42 -0.97
N VAL A 35 8.20 -8.30 -1.67
CA VAL A 35 7.35 -7.14 -1.36
C VAL A 35 6.25 -7.02 -2.41
N LEU A 36 5.01 -6.86 -1.96
CA LEU A 36 3.87 -6.53 -2.80
C LEU A 36 3.35 -5.14 -2.43
N GLU A 37 3.33 -4.23 -3.39
CA GLU A 37 2.68 -2.92 -3.27
C GLU A 37 1.33 -2.96 -3.98
N ALA A 38 0.26 -2.77 -3.21
CA ALA A 38 -1.11 -2.73 -3.69
C ALA A 38 -1.52 -1.29 -4.01
N GLY A 39 -1.90 -1.03 -5.26
CA GLY A 39 -2.27 0.31 -5.72
C GLY A 39 -1.06 1.24 -5.80
N ALA A 40 -0.07 0.88 -6.62
CA ALA A 40 1.20 1.61 -6.69
C ALA A 40 1.08 3.03 -7.24
N GLY A 41 -0.01 3.34 -7.95
CA GLY A 41 -0.24 4.66 -8.54
C GLY A 41 0.91 5.08 -9.45
N ILE A 42 1.56 6.18 -9.14
CA ILE A 42 2.75 6.66 -9.87
C ILE A 42 4.08 6.16 -9.26
N GLY A 43 4.04 5.18 -8.34
CA GLY A 43 5.21 4.57 -7.74
C GLY A 43 5.94 5.45 -6.72
N THR A 44 5.23 6.32 -6.00
CA THR A 44 5.85 7.18 -4.97
C THR A 44 6.44 6.35 -3.84
N VAL A 45 5.77 5.28 -3.43
CA VAL A 45 6.27 4.35 -2.42
C VAL A 45 7.33 3.43 -3.02
N ALA A 46 7.04 2.77 -4.15
CA ALA A 46 7.97 1.82 -4.79
C ALA A 46 9.39 2.39 -4.99
N ARG A 47 9.48 3.68 -5.35
CA ARG A 47 10.78 4.36 -5.60
C ARG A 47 11.61 4.63 -4.35
N VAL A 48 11.03 4.58 -3.16
CA VAL A 48 11.73 4.85 -1.89
C VAL A 48 11.93 3.60 -1.04
N LEU A 49 11.49 2.42 -1.54
CA LEU A 49 11.71 1.15 -0.85
C LEU A 49 13.20 0.77 -0.87
N PRO A 50 13.70 0.19 0.23
CA PRO A 50 15.05 -0.36 0.25
C PRO A 50 15.15 -1.62 -0.64
N PRO A 51 16.37 -2.07 -0.98
CA PRO A 51 16.56 -3.33 -1.68
C PRO A 51 15.87 -4.50 -1.00
N CYS A 52 15.20 -5.35 -1.79
CA CYS A 52 14.51 -6.57 -1.37
C CYS A 52 14.73 -7.67 -2.42
N ARG A 53 14.30 -8.90 -2.14
CA ARG A 53 14.45 -10.02 -3.09
C ARG A 53 13.64 -9.79 -4.36
N SER A 54 12.38 -9.39 -4.21
CA SER A 54 11.53 -9.00 -5.33
C SER A 54 10.55 -7.92 -4.91
N LEU A 55 10.21 -7.02 -5.85
CA LEU A 55 9.15 -6.04 -5.71
C LEU A 55 8.12 -6.26 -6.81
N THR A 56 6.90 -6.55 -6.41
CA THR A 56 5.73 -6.60 -7.30
C THR A 56 4.84 -5.42 -6.97
N VAL A 57 4.52 -4.60 -7.98
CA VAL A 57 3.57 -3.49 -7.86
C VAL A 57 2.31 -3.81 -8.64
N VAL A 58 1.16 -3.66 -7.99
CA VAL A 58 -0.16 -3.92 -8.59
C VAL A 58 -0.88 -2.60 -8.78
N GLU A 59 -1.35 -2.35 -10.00
CA GLU A 59 -2.07 -1.13 -10.33
C GLU A 59 -3.24 -1.48 -11.27
N LEU A 60 -4.41 -0.93 -10.98
CA LEU A 60 -5.63 -1.17 -11.76
C LEU A 60 -5.68 -0.30 -13.02
N ASP A 61 -5.19 0.95 -12.93
CA ASP A 61 -5.25 1.92 -14.00
C ASP A 61 -4.19 1.63 -15.09
N PRO A 62 -4.60 1.26 -16.32
CA PRO A 62 -3.66 0.94 -17.40
C PRO A 62 -2.75 2.11 -17.79
N ARG A 63 -3.19 3.36 -17.55
CA ARG A 63 -2.36 4.54 -17.85
C ARG A 63 -1.17 4.63 -16.91
N LEU A 64 -1.32 4.18 -15.66
CA LEU A 64 -0.28 4.20 -14.65
C LEU A 64 0.65 2.99 -14.75
N THR A 65 0.19 1.85 -15.25
CA THR A 65 1.07 0.68 -15.43
C THR A 65 2.21 0.94 -16.41
N GLY A 66 1.95 1.61 -17.53
CA GLY A 66 3.00 2.05 -18.46
C GLY A 66 3.98 3.03 -17.80
N TYR A 67 3.45 4.00 -17.06
CA TYR A 67 4.29 4.93 -16.31
C TYR A 67 5.18 4.23 -15.27
N LEU A 68 4.63 3.23 -14.54
CA LEU A 68 5.39 2.45 -13.56
C LEU A 68 6.51 1.65 -14.21
N GLN A 69 6.28 1.01 -15.36
CA GLN A 69 7.30 0.26 -16.11
C GLN A 69 8.51 1.14 -16.45
N ASP A 70 8.26 2.39 -16.83
CA ASP A 70 9.32 3.34 -17.20
C ASP A 70 10.03 3.94 -15.97
N ASN A 71 9.32 4.10 -14.85
CA ASN A 71 9.80 4.86 -13.68
C ASN A 71 10.18 4.02 -12.47
N VAL A 72 9.82 2.72 -12.46
CA VAL A 72 10.17 1.74 -11.42
C VAL A 72 10.69 0.44 -12.07
N PRO A 73 11.80 0.52 -12.84
CA PRO A 73 12.25 -0.58 -13.69
C PRO A 73 12.72 -1.82 -12.92
N HIS A 74 12.92 -1.72 -11.61
CA HIS A 74 13.30 -2.82 -10.74
C HIS A 74 12.09 -3.59 -10.19
N ALA A 75 10.87 -3.14 -10.46
CA ALA A 75 9.65 -3.81 -10.02
C ALA A 75 9.00 -4.62 -11.15
N THR A 76 8.34 -5.71 -10.78
CA THR A 76 7.38 -6.39 -11.65
C THR A 76 6.05 -5.65 -11.56
N VAL A 77 5.59 -5.09 -12.68
CA VAL A 77 4.34 -4.34 -12.75
C VAL A 77 3.22 -5.26 -13.21
N LEU A 78 2.17 -5.39 -12.40
CA LEU A 78 0.96 -6.15 -12.72
C LEU A 78 -0.22 -5.20 -12.87
N GLN A 79 -0.86 -5.22 -14.05
CA GLN A 79 -2.14 -4.56 -14.27
C GLN A 79 -3.27 -5.49 -13.81
N ALA A 80 -3.81 -5.25 -12.61
CA ALA A 80 -4.85 -6.10 -12.04
C ALA A 80 -5.61 -5.38 -10.91
N ASP A 81 -6.79 -5.90 -10.58
CA ASP A 81 -7.43 -5.61 -9.30
C ASP A 81 -6.71 -6.43 -8.21
N VAL A 82 -6.15 -5.74 -7.22
CA VAL A 82 -5.43 -6.40 -6.12
C VAL A 82 -6.34 -7.36 -5.35
N LEU A 83 -7.62 -7.05 -5.19
CA LEU A 83 -8.56 -7.92 -4.46
C LEU A 83 -8.81 -9.27 -5.17
N GLU A 84 -8.66 -9.32 -6.49
CA GLU A 84 -8.79 -10.55 -7.27
C GLU A 84 -7.55 -11.45 -7.16
N ILE A 85 -6.35 -10.84 -7.09
CA ILE A 85 -5.10 -11.60 -7.16
C ILE A 85 -4.47 -11.90 -5.81
N ILE A 86 -4.74 -11.09 -4.77
CA ILE A 86 -4.01 -11.12 -3.50
C ILE A 86 -4.04 -12.48 -2.79
N GLN A 87 -5.13 -13.23 -2.90
CA GLN A 87 -5.28 -14.53 -2.26
C GLN A 87 -4.36 -15.62 -2.87
N ASN A 88 -3.92 -15.41 -4.11
CA ASN A 88 -3.02 -16.32 -4.82
C ASN A 88 -1.59 -15.75 -4.93
N ALA A 89 -1.36 -14.56 -4.40
CA ALA A 89 -0.05 -13.93 -4.40
C ALA A 89 0.80 -14.44 -3.22
N SER A 90 2.10 -14.53 -3.44
CA SER A 90 3.07 -14.84 -2.38
C SER A 90 3.91 -13.61 -2.10
N PHE A 91 3.98 -13.20 -0.86
CA PHE A 91 4.76 -12.05 -0.40
C PHE A 91 5.05 -12.14 1.11
N ASP A 92 6.12 -11.50 1.54
CA ASP A 92 6.47 -11.36 2.95
C ASP A 92 5.98 -10.02 3.52
N VAL A 93 5.98 -8.98 2.69
CA VAL A 93 5.57 -7.63 3.06
C VAL A 93 4.51 -7.10 2.10
N LEU A 94 3.39 -6.63 2.65
CA LEU A 94 2.34 -5.93 1.91
C LEU A 94 2.38 -4.44 2.22
N ILE A 95 2.34 -3.62 1.18
CA ILE A 95 2.21 -2.16 1.33
C ILE A 95 0.99 -1.71 0.54
N GLY A 96 0.17 -0.83 1.11
CA GLY A 96 -1.02 -0.32 0.45
C GLY A 96 -1.31 1.15 0.78
N ASN A 97 -1.46 1.94 -0.28
CA ASN A 97 -2.03 3.29 -0.21
C ASN A 97 -3.18 3.37 -1.23
N LEU A 98 -4.27 2.70 -0.91
CA LEU A 98 -5.44 2.49 -1.76
C LEU A 98 -6.60 3.40 -1.35
N PRO A 99 -7.60 3.61 -2.22
CA PRO A 99 -8.89 4.18 -1.80
C PRO A 99 -9.47 3.41 -0.62
N HIS A 100 -10.08 4.11 0.35
CA HIS A 100 -10.50 3.51 1.63
C HIS A 100 -11.42 2.29 1.47
N ALA A 101 -12.35 2.32 0.49
CA ALA A 101 -13.24 1.18 0.24
C ALA A 101 -12.49 -0.09 -0.19
N VAL A 102 -11.42 0.06 -0.96
CA VAL A 102 -10.56 -1.05 -1.38
C VAL A 102 -9.72 -1.53 -0.19
N THR A 103 -9.18 -0.59 0.58
CA THR A 103 -8.42 -0.91 1.80
C THR A 103 -9.28 -1.67 2.81
N ASP A 104 -10.53 -1.25 3.05
CA ASP A 104 -11.44 -1.95 3.98
C ASP A 104 -11.77 -3.38 3.50
N SER A 105 -11.85 -3.57 2.18
CA SER A 105 -12.02 -4.91 1.59
C SER A 105 -10.76 -5.75 1.78
N LEU A 106 -9.58 -5.15 1.59
CA LEU A 106 -8.29 -5.82 1.77
C LEU A 106 -8.06 -6.21 3.24
N LEU A 107 -8.44 -5.35 4.21
CA LEU A 107 -8.38 -5.66 5.64
C LEU A 107 -9.15 -6.94 6.00
N LYS A 108 -10.30 -7.18 5.37
CA LYS A 108 -11.11 -8.41 5.57
C LYS A 108 -10.41 -9.67 5.05
N LEU A 109 -9.55 -9.52 4.05
CA LEU A 109 -8.81 -10.63 3.46
C LEU A 109 -7.53 -10.95 4.24
N LEU A 110 -6.91 -9.98 4.94
CA LEU A 110 -5.64 -10.16 5.65
C LEU A 110 -5.61 -11.42 6.54
N PRO A 111 -6.67 -11.77 7.31
CA PRO A 111 -6.63 -12.96 8.15
C PRO A 111 -6.49 -14.29 7.38
N SER A 112 -6.77 -14.29 6.08
CA SER A 112 -6.61 -15.47 5.22
C SER A 112 -5.27 -15.52 4.48
N LEU A 113 -4.46 -14.45 4.58
CA LEU A 113 -3.20 -14.32 3.87
C LEU A 113 -2.02 -14.71 4.76
N SER A 114 -0.92 -15.12 4.11
CA SER A 114 0.35 -15.38 4.79
C SER A 114 1.31 -14.23 4.50
N PHE A 115 1.71 -13.51 5.52
CA PHE A 115 2.65 -12.40 5.42
C PHE A 115 3.35 -12.16 6.77
N ARG A 116 4.46 -11.45 6.75
CA ARG A 116 5.21 -11.04 7.94
C ARG A 116 4.77 -9.67 8.45
N THR A 117 4.51 -8.74 7.54
CA THR A 117 4.14 -7.36 7.86
C THR A 117 3.25 -6.80 6.75
N ALA A 118 2.19 -6.10 7.14
CA ALA A 118 1.42 -5.25 6.24
C ALA A 118 1.42 -3.82 6.75
N VAL A 119 1.66 -2.84 5.86
CA VAL A 119 1.59 -1.41 6.18
C VAL A 119 0.64 -0.74 5.22
N MET A 120 -0.42 -0.14 5.74
CA MET A 120 -1.53 0.34 4.91
C MET A 120 -2.06 1.68 5.39
N ALA A 121 -2.45 2.53 4.43
CA ALA A 121 -3.25 3.72 4.72
C ALA A 121 -4.72 3.29 4.88
N VAL A 122 -5.31 3.62 6.03
CA VAL A 122 -6.69 3.28 6.39
C VAL A 122 -7.47 4.52 6.83
N SER A 123 -8.79 4.50 6.68
CA SER A 123 -9.66 5.52 7.28
C SER A 123 -9.54 5.51 8.81
N LEU A 124 -9.78 6.64 9.45
CA LEU A 124 -9.93 6.68 10.92
C LEU A 124 -11.10 5.82 11.41
N SER A 125 -12.11 5.60 10.56
CA SER A 125 -13.29 4.78 10.86
C SER A 125 -13.13 3.31 10.48
N SER A 126 -12.02 2.91 9.84
CA SER A 126 -11.79 1.50 9.50
C SER A 126 -11.74 0.65 10.76
N ASP A 127 -12.54 -0.42 10.75
CA ASP A 127 -12.59 -1.40 11.83
C ASP A 127 -11.38 -2.34 11.75
N LEU A 128 -10.41 -2.15 12.62
CA LEU A 128 -9.21 -3.00 12.70
C LEU A 128 -9.41 -4.21 13.63
N ASP A 129 -10.44 -4.23 14.46
CA ASP A 129 -10.75 -5.35 15.33
C ASP A 129 -11.22 -6.57 14.52
N GLN A 130 -11.70 -6.35 13.28
CA GLN A 130 -12.03 -7.41 12.34
C GLN A 130 -10.84 -8.32 11.97
N LEU A 131 -9.60 -7.89 12.20
CA LEU A 131 -8.40 -8.71 12.00
C LEU A 131 -8.37 -9.92 12.95
N GLY A 132 -9.06 -9.80 14.09
CA GLY A 132 -9.17 -10.88 15.10
C GLY A 132 -7.88 -11.07 15.93
N PRO A 133 -7.92 -12.02 16.87
CA PRO A 133 -6.85 -12.21 17.86
C PRO A 133 -5.55 -12.76 17.28
N GLY A 134 -5.57 -13.25 16.03
CA GLY A 134 -4.36 -13.72 15.33
C GLY A 134 -3.47 -12.61 14.79
N PHE A 135 -3.84 -11.35 15.00
CA PHE A 135 -3.08 -10.20 14.52
C PHE A 135 -2.97 -9.12 15.58
N SER A 136 -1.91 -8.34 15.48
CA SER A 136 -1.75 -7.07 16.20
C SER A 136 -1.52 -5.95 15.22
N TRP A 137 -1.97 -4.75 15.59
CA TRP A 137 -1.76 -3.57 14.78
C TRP A 137 -1.31 -2.37 15.62
N SER A 138 -0.63 -1.43 14.99
CA SER A 138 -0.22 -0.16 15.60
C SER A 138 -0.36 0.98 14.61
N GLU A 139 -0.77 2.15 15.09
CA GLU A 139 -0.75 3.38 14.29
C GLU A 139 0.69 3.85 14.14
N VAL A 140 1.13 4.05 12.89
CA VAL A 140 2.47 4.54 12.55
C VAL A 140 2.46 6.07 12.54
N THR A 141 1.50 6.65 11.82
CA THR A 141 1.31 8.11 11.70
C THR A 141 -0.07 8.42 11.14
N ARG A 142 -0.46 9.69 11.24
CA ARG A 142 -1.64 10.23 10.55
C ARG A 142 -1.22 11.00 9.32
N THR A 143 -2.10 10.99 8.33
CA THR A 143 -1.96 11.76 7.09
C THR A 143 -3.12 12.74 6.95
N THR A 144 -2.83 13.88 6.36
CA THR A 144 -3.81 14.94 6.01
C THR A 144 -3.85 15.13 4.51
N GLY A 145 -4.75 15.96 4.02
CA GLY A 145 -4.87 16.22 2.58
C GLY A 145 -3.57 16.69 1.93
N ASP A 146 -2.78 17.47 2.65
CA ASP A 146 -1.52 18.06 2.14
C ASP A 146 -0.40 17.03 1.95
N ASP A 147 -0.53 15.83 2.51
CA ASP A 147 0.42 14.74 2.29
C ASP A 147 0.25 14.08 0.92
N PHE A 148 -0.79 14.44 0.15
CA PHE A 148 -1.17 13.80 -1.12
C PHE A 148 -1.26 14.77 -2.29
N ILE A 149 -1.08 14.23 -3.51
CA ILE A 149 -1.36 14.93 -4.77
C ILE A 149 -2.28 14.08 -5.65
N PRO A 150 -3.45 14.62 -6.08
CA PRO A 150 -4.10 15.82 -5.53
C PRO A 150 -4.43 15.63 -4.05
N PRO A 151 -4.64 16.73 -3.29
CA PRO A 151 -5.00 16.62 -1.88
C PRO A 151 -6.27 15.81 -1.68
N GLN A 152 -6.27 14.91 -0.69
CA GLN A 152 -7.49 14.17 -0.31
C GLN A 152 -8.27 14.89 0.76
N ALA A 153 -9.58 14.64 0.83
CA ALA A 153 -10.41 15.17 1.91
C ALA A 153 -10.18 14.38 3.20
N GLY A 154 -10.09 15.08 4.33
CA GLY A 154 -10.06 14.47 5.66
C GLY A 154 -8.68 14.00 6.11
N VAL A 155 -8.70 13.17 7.15
CA VAL A 155 -7.53 12.60 7.81
C VAL A 155 -7.63 11.08 7.70
N SER A 156 -6.51 10.44 7.39
CA SER A 156 -6.35 8.99 7.46
C SER A 156 -5.17 8.63 8.36
N ARG A 157 -4.96 7.36 8.58
CA ARG A 157 -3.82 6.87 9.35
C ARG A 157 -3.09 5.77 8.58
N ILE A 158 -1.77 5.73 8.73
CA ILE A 158 -0.96 4.60 8.29
C ILE A 158 -0.85 3.65 9.48
N VAL A 159 -1.18 2.39 9.27
CA VAL A 159 -1.12 1.34 10.28
C VAL A 159 -0.16 0.23 9.85
N ARG A 160 0.49 -0.37 10.83
CA ARG A 160 1.27 -1.59 10.68
C ARG A 160 0.50 -2.75 11.29
N VAL A 161 0.33 -3.83 10.54
CA VAL A 161 -0.32 -5.08 10.96
C VAL A 161 0.71 -6.21 10.89
N VAL A 162 0.74 -7.03 11.93
CA VAL A 162 1.60 -8.23 11.98
C VAL A 162 0.81 -9.41 12.55
N PRO A 163 1.08 -10.65 12.12
CA PRO A 163 0.58 -11.84 12.81
C PRO A 163 0.99 -11.81 14.29
N ALA A 164 0.07 -12.18 15.18
CA ALA A 164 0.39 -12.36 16.59
C ALA A 164 1.31 -13.58 16.76
N LEU A 165 2.23 -13.52 17.71
CA LEU A 165 3.13 -14.61 18.06
C LEU A 165 2.36 -15.75 18.77
#